data_43f85fd9228fb261941db1024e974bc5
#
_entry.id   43f85fd9228fb261941db1024e974bc5
#
_cell.length_a   1.000
_cell.length_b   1.000
_cell.length_c   1.000
_cell.angle_alpha   90.00
_cell.angle_beta   90.00
_cell.angle_gamma   90.00
#
_symmetry.space_group_name_H-M   'P 1'
#
loop_
_entity.id
_entity.type
_entity.pdbx_description
1 polymer ?
#
loop_
_entity_poly.entity_id
_entity_poly.type
_entity_poly.pdbx_seq_one_letter_code
_entity_poly.pdbx_strand_id
1 'polypeptide(L)'
;AHTRFRRLAQLTLPEASDARFATTRASLVEAIPTTGRRHQIRRHLKHLAHPIIGDATHGKGPINRWWADRLGQQRLWLHAWQLTVPHPVSGAALVFDSGLQLPAWSPPRAAEVQAVQPDNGAAVPTADWQRLLARLPWQASPGAR
;
A
#
# COMPACT_ATOMS: atom_id res chain seq x y z
N ALA A 1 12.73 -15.56 3.35
CA ALA A 1 12.15 -14.24 3.11
C ALA A 1 11.24 -13.86 4.27
N HIS A 2 11.35 -12.65 4.76
CA HIS A 2 10.59 -12.16 5.91
C HIS A 2 10.01 -10.78 5.62
N THR A 3 8.71 -10.60 5.91
CA THR A 3 7.98 -9.32 5.79
C THR A 3 7.04 -9.20 6.99
N ARG A 4 7.09 -8.08 7.67
CA ARG A 4 6.11 -7.73 8.70
C ARG A 4 4.97 -6.95 8.06
N PHE A 5 3.73 -7.29 8.40
CA PHE A 5 2.53 -6.61 7.92
C PHE A 5 1.76 -5.98 9.06
N ARG A 6 1.24 -4.80 8.83
CA ARG A 6 0.31 -4.11 9.73
C ARG A 6 -0.88 -3.60 8.92
N ARG A 7 -2.09 -3.97 9.32
CA ARG A 7 -3.30 -3.41 8.71
C ARG A 7 -3.56 -2.03 9.27
N LEU A 8 -3.60 -1.02 8.40
CA LEU A 8 -3.85 0.37 8.75
C LEU A 8 -5.35 0.69 8.74
N ALA A 9 -6.05 0.20 7.74
CA ALA A 9 -7.47 0.42 7.56
C ALA A 9 -8.12 -0.73 6.79
N GLN A 10 -9.43 -0.77 6.82
CA GLN A 10 -10.26 -1.68 6.03
C GLN A 10 -11.46 -0.94 5.46
N LEU A 11 -12.05 -1.50 4.42
CA LEU A 11 -13.31 -1.03 3.88
C LEU A 11 -14.19 -2.21 3.50
N THR A 12 -15.49 -1.96 3.52
CA THR A 12 -16.50 -2.87 3.01
C THR A 12 -17.41 -2.09 2.07
N LEU A 13 -17.54 -2.58 0.85
CA LEU A 13 -18.43 -2.00 -0.15
C LEU A 13 -19.68 -2.87 -0.27
N PRO A 14 -20.87 -2.27 -0.48
CA PRO A 14 -22.13 -3.01 -0.57
C PRO A 14 -22.27 -3.82 -1.86
N GLU A 15 -21.37 -3.61 -2.84
CA GLU A 15 -21.38 -4.31 -4.11
C GLU A 15 -20.52 -5.57 -4.07
N ALA A 16 -20.95 -6.62 -4.76
CA ALA A 16 -20.21 -7.86 -4.90
C ALA A 16 -19.15 -7.78 -6.01
N SER A 17 -17.90 -8.07 -5.71
CA SER A 17 -16.85 -8.30 -6.71
C SER A 17 -16.71 -9.79 -7.08
N ASP A 18 -17.31 -10.67 -6.29
CA ASP A 18 -17.32 -12.13 -6.45
C ASP A 18 -18.73 -12.62 -6.11
N ALA A 19 -19.30 -13.44 -6.97
CA ALA A 19 -20.67 -13.96 -6.82
C ALA A 19 -20.91 -14.76 -5.53
N ARG A 20 -19.85 -15.23 -4.88
CA ARG A 20 -19.92 -15.96 -3.61
C ARG A 20 -20.21 -15.08 -2.39
N PHE A 21 -20.03 -13.77 -2.53
CA PHE A 21 -20.15 -12.81 -1.42
C PHE A 21 -21.03 -11.63 -1.81
N ALA A 22 -21.85 -11.17 -0.88
CA ALA A 22 -22.74 -10.01 -1.10
C ALA A 22 -21.99 -8.68 -1.09
N THR A 23 -20.80 -8.64 -0.48
CA THR A 23 -20.00 -7.42 -0.30
C THR A 23 -18.58 -7.61 -0.78
N THR A 24 -17.89 -6.52 -1.03
CA THR A 24 -16.45 -6.51 -1.34
C THR A 24 -15.69 -5.86 -0.19
N ARG A 25 -14.66 -6.54 0.29
CA ARG A 25 -13.79 -6.04 1.35
C ARG A 25 -12.38 -5.82 0.83
N ALA A 26 -11.73 -4.77 1.33
CA ALA A 26 -10.31 -4.51 1.11
C ALA A 26 -9.64 -4.04 2.40
N SER A 27 -8.35 -4.25 2.48
CA SER A 27 -7.51 -3.77 3.58
C SER A 27 -6.38 -2.89 3.04
N LEU A 28 -6.12 -1.80 3.73
CA LEU A 28 -4.90 -1.02 3.54
C LEU A 28 -3.85 -1.57 4.49
N VAL A 29 -2.72 -1.99 3.94
CA VAL A 29 -1.68 -2.70 4.67
C VAL A 29 -0.34 -2.00 4.49
N GLU A 30 0.36 -1.75 5.60
CA GLU A 30 1.78 -1.42 5.59
C GLU A 30 2.59 -2.71 5.57
N ALA A 31 3.54 -2.81 4.66
CA ALA A 31 4.46 -3.93 4.55
C ALA A 31 5.89 -3.47 4.81
N ILE A 32 6.58 -4.12 5.74
CA ILE A 32 7.97 -3.83 6.10
C ILE A 32 8.80 -5.08 5.82
N PRO A 33 9.38 -5.21 4.61
CA PRO A 33 10.26 -6.33 4.28
C PRO A 33 11.62 -6.15 4.95
N THR A 34 12.12 -7.21 5.58
CA THR A 34 13.48 -7.27 6.14
C THR A 34 14.43 -8.07 5.26
N THR A 35 13.93 -8.65 4.19
CA THR A 35 14.66 -9.31 3.09
C THR A 35 14.14 -8.78 1.77
N GLY A 36 14.91 -8.87 0.69
CA GLY A 36 14.55 -8.34 -0.62
C GLY A 36 14.57 -9.42 -1.71
N ARG A 37 13.56 -10.30 -1.76
CA ARG A 37 13.44 -11.29 -2.84
C ARG A 37 12.41 -10.86 -3.88
N ARG A 38 12.58 -11.36 -5.10
CA ARG A 38 11.69 -11.04 -6.23
C ARG A 38 10.22 -11.26 -5.86
N HIS A 39 9.42 -10.23 -6.02
CA HIS A 39 7.97 -10.18 -5.72
C HIS A 39 7.62 -10.59 -4.27
N GLN A 40 8.52 -10.40 -3.33
CA GLN A 40 8.38 -10.92 -1.97
C GLN A 40 7.05 -10.52 -1.32
N ILE A 41 6.72 -9.23 -1.24
CA ILE A 41 5.47 -8.72 -0.65
C ILE A 41 4.26 -9.32 -1.37
N ARG A 42 4.28 -9.31 -2.71
CA ARG A 42 3.19 -9.82 -3.55
C ARG A 42 2.92 -11.31 -3.29
N ARG A 43 3.99 -12.11 -3.20
CA ARG A 43 3.91 -13.55 -2.94
C ARG A 43 3.46 -13.86 -1.52
N HIS A 44 3.94 -13.12 -0.53
CA HIS A 44 3.52 -13.28 0.86
C HIS A 44 2.03 -13.00 1.03
N LEU A 45 1.52 -11.89 0.49
CA LEU A 45 0.10 -11.55 0.58
C LEU A 45 -0.78 -12.53 -0.18
N LYS A 46 -0.34 -13.03 -1.33
CA LYS A 46 -1.02 -14.14 -2.02
C LYS A 46 -1.11 -15.39 -1.15
N HIS A 47 -0.01 -15.76 -0.50
CA HIS A 47 0.05 -16.94 0.37
C HIS A 47 -0.90 -16.81 1.58
N LEU A 48 -1.08 -15.61 2.09
CA LEU A 48 -2.03 -15.28 3.15
C LEU A 48 -3.49 -15.18 2.65
N ALA A 49 -3.77 -15.53 1.40
CA ALA A 49 -5.07 -15.37 0.74
C ALA A 49 -5.57 -13.92 0.65
N HIS A 50 -4.66 -12.95 0.70
CA HIS A 50 -4.91 -11.52 0.54
C HIS A 50 -4.07 -10.91 -0.58
N PRO A 51 -4.23 -11.38 -1.85
CA PRO A 51 -3.44 -10.85 -2.96
C PRO A 51 -3.67 -9.36 -3.14
N ILE A 52 -2.63 -8.66 -3.59
CA ILE A 52 -2.71 -7.22 -3.84
C ILE A 52 -3.68 -6.95 -5.00
N ILE A 53 -4.54 -5.97 -4.86
CA ILE A 53 -5.45 -5.53 -5.91
C ILE A 53 -4.63 -5.05 -7.11
N GLY A 54 -5.00 -5.53 -8.30
CA GLY A 54 -4.31 -5.20 -9.55
C GLY A 54 -3.03 -6.01 -9.82
N ASP A 55 -2.73 -7.00 -8.97
CA ASP A 55 -1.59 -7.90 -9.23
C ASP A 55 -1.93 -8.90 -10.33
N ALA A 56 -1.41 -8.67 -11.52
CA ALA A 56 -1.66 -9.51 -12.69
C ALA A 56 -1.03 -10.91 -12.58
N THR A 57 0.04 -11.05 -11.80
CA THR A 57 0.79 -12.31 -11.69
C THR A 57 0.33 -13.15 -10.50
N HIS A 58 0.08 -12.50 -9.36
CA HIS A 58 -0.23 -13.17 -8.10
C HIS A 58 -1.64 -12.93 -7.59
N GLY A 59 -2.42 -12.09 -8.28
CA GLY A 59 -3.79 -11.76 -7.92
C GLY A 59 -4.84 -12.61 -8.63
N LYS A 60 -6.09 -12.18 -8.52
CA LYS A 60 -7.26 -12.79 -9.15
C LYS A 60 -7.80 -11.89 -10.25
N GLY A 61 -7.73 -12.33 -11.51
CA GLY A 61 -8.11 -11.54 -12.68
C GLY A 61 -9.51 -10.92 -12.63
N PRO A 62 -10.58 -11.67 -12.30
CA PRO A 62 -11.93 -11.11 -12.23
C PRO A 62 -12.06 -10.00 -11.18
N ILE A 63 -11.46 -10.18 -10.00
CA ILE A 63 -11.46 -9.18 -8.92
C ILE A 63 -10.64 -7.96 -9.33
N ASN A 64 -9.49 -8.17 -9.98
CA ASN A 64 -8.67 -7.06 -10.49
C ASN A 64 -9.42 -6.22 -11.53
N ARG A 65 -10.19 -6.85 -12.45
CA ARG A 65 -11.02 -6.14 -13.42
C ARG A 65 -12.13 -5.35 -12.74
N TRP A 66 -12.81 -5.95 -11.77
CA TRP A 66 -13.86 -5.27 -11.01
C TRP A 66 -13.32 -4.01 -10.32
N TRP A 67 -12.16 -4.08 -9.68
CA TRP A 67 -11.52 -2.92 -9.07
C TRP A 67 -11.04 -1.89 -10.09
N ALA A 68 -10.51 -2.33 -11.24
CA ALA A 68 -10.08 -1.44 -12.31
C ALA A 68 -11.26 -0.62 -12.84
N ASP A 69 -12.42 -1.26 -13.07
CA ASP A 69 -13.64 -0.59 -13.52
C ASP A 69 -14.14 0.41 -12.48
N ARG A 70 -14.15 0.03 -11.21
CA ARG A 70 -14.59 0.89 -10.12
C ARG A 70 -13.67 2.09 -9.88
N LEU A 71 -12.37 1.91 -9.98
CA LEU A 71 -11.39 2.97 -9.76
C LEU A 71 -11.06 3.78 -11.02
N GLY A 72 -11.51 3.30 -12.19
CA GLY A 72 -11.19 3.91 -13.48
C GLY A 72 -9.72 3.73 -13.89
N GLN A 73 -9.02 2.78 -13.29
CA GLN A 73 -7.61 2.57 -13.54
C GLN A 73 -7.18 1.14 -13.23
N GLN A 74 -6.45 0.53 -14.17
CA GLN A 74 -5.81 -0.77 -13.96
C GLN A 74 -4.34 -0.57 -13.58
N ARG A 75 -3.98 -0.95 -12.37
CA ARG A 75 -2.59 -0.90 -11.90
C ARG A 75 -2.40 -1.84 -10.70
N LEU A 76 -1.15 -2.21 -10.43
CA LEU A 76 -0.78 -2.84 -9.16
C LEU A 76 -0.83 -1.80 -8.04
N TRP A 77 -1.73 -1.97 -7.06
CA TRP A 77 -1.87 -1.08 -5.92
C TRP A 77 -0.85 -1.42 -4.83
N LEU A 78 0.42 -1.32 -5.19
CA LEU A 78 1.58 -1.41 -4.30
C LEU A 78 2.42 -0.14 -4.46
N HIS A 79 2.72 0.51 -3.35
CA HIS A 79 3.42 1.79 -3.33
C HIS A 79 4.66 1.73 -2.43
N ALA A 80 5.80 2.16 -2.95
CA ALA A 80 7.00 2.38 -2.16
C ALA A 80 6.84 3.67 -1.35
N TRP A 81 6.43 3.54 -0.11
CA TRP A 81 6.08 4.67 0.74
C TRP A 81 7.30 5.37 1.33
N GLN A 82 8.19 4.59 1.92
CA GLN A 82 9.40 5.08 2.55
C GLN A 82 10.54 4.07 2.37
N LEU A 83 11.75 4.57 2.19
CA LEU A 83 12.97 3.76 2.10
C LEU A 83 14.04 4.38 2.98
N THR A 84 14.66 3.57 3.84
CA THR A 84 15.81 3.96 4.64
C THR A 84 17.03 3.16 4.19
N VAL A 85 18.11 3.85 3.86
CA VAL A 85 19.38 3.24 3.45
C VAL A 85 20.56 3.94 4.15
N PRO A 86 21.67 3.25 4.43
CA PRO A 86 22.87 3.92 4.92
C PRO A 86 23.52 4.76 3.82
N HIS A 87 23.98 5.95 4.18
CA HIS A 87 24.78 6.77 3.28
C HIS A 87 26.09 6.04 2.95
N PRO A 88 26.51 5.95 1.68
CA PRO A 88 27.63 5.09 1.27
C PRO A 88 28.97 5.54 1.82
N VAL A 89 29.13 6.80 2.19
CA VAL A 89 30.38 7.33 2.76
C VAL A 89 30.33 7.45 4.28
N SER A 90 29.31 8.11 4.81
CA SER A 90 29.22 8.41 6.25
C SER A 90 28.55 7.31 7.09
N GLY A 91 27.82 6.38 6.46
CA GLY A 91 27.02 5.38 7.15
C GLY A 91 25.76 5.92 7.83
N ALA A 92 25.52 7.23 7.78
CA ALA A 92 24.32 7.85 8.36
C ALA A 92 23.06 7.39 7.64
N ALA A 93 21.95 7.24 8.37
CA ALA A 93 20.69 6.84 7.79
C ALA A 93 20.13 7.93 6.84
N LEU A 94 19.89 7.56 5.60
CA LEU A 94 19.16 8.37 4.61
C LEU A 94 17.74 7.84 4.51
N VAL A 95 16.76 8.73 4.63
CA VAL A 95 15.33 8.38 4.49
C VAL A 95 14.76 9.06 3.27
N PHE A 96 14.23 8.25 2.36
CA PHE A 96 13.48 8.70 1.20
C PHE A 96 11.99 8.47 1.47
N ASP A 97 11.19 9.52 1.34
CA ASP A 97 9.74 9.48 1.55
C ASP A 97 9.03 9.85 0.25
N SER A 98 8.00 9.08 -0.11
CA SER A 98 7.23 9.32 -1.33
C SER A 98 6.33 10.56 -1.25
N GLY A 99 6.13 11.11 -0.06
CA GLY A 99 5.20 12.22 0.17
C GLY A 99 3.73 11.81 0.28
N LEU A 100 3.40 10.52 0.19
CA LEU A 100 2.03 10.05 0.36
C LEU A 100 1.52 10.40 1.76
N GLN A 101 0.44 11.18 1.82
CA GLN A 101 -0.21 11.55 3.06
C GLN A 101 -1.28 10.51 3.41
N LEU A 102 -1.18 9.92 4.59
CA LEU A 102 -2.24 9.09 5.13
C LEU A 102 -3.27 9.94 5.85
N PRO A 103 -4.55 9.56 5.82
CA PRO A 103 -5.59 10.22 6.61
C PRO A 103 -5.29 10.23 8.11
N ALA A 104 -5.96 11.12 8.86
CA ALA A 104 -5.73 11.33 10.29
C ALA A 104 -5.93 10.08 11.18
N TRP A 105 -6.64 9.05 10.67
CA TRP A 105 -6.79 7.78 11.37
C TRP A 105 -5.53 6.91 11.34
N SER A 106 -4.55 7.25 10.52
CA SER A 106 -3.29 6.50 10.45
C SER A 106 -2.43 6.78 11.70
N PRO A 107 -1.74 5.77 12.24
CA PRO A 107 -0.80 6.00 13.32
C PRO A 107 0.33 6.92 12.84
N PRO A 108 0.89 7.73 13.75
CA PRO A 108 2.06 8.53 13.40
C PRO A 108 3.18 7.64 12.89
N ARG A 109 3.88 8.12 11.88
CA ARG A 109 5.10 7.46 11.39
C ARG A 109 6.10 7.35 12.54
N ALA A 110 6.80 6.23 12.59
CA ALA A 110 7.94 6.11 13.51
C ALA A 110 8.93 7.25 13.24
N ALA A 111 9.27 7.95 14.31
CA ALA A 111 10.06 9.18 14.44
C ALA A 111 10.80 9.74 13.21
N GLU A 112 10.64 11.03 13.06
CA GLU A 112 11.32 11.97 12.20
C GLU A 112 12.81 11.72 12.04
N VAL A 113 13.17 10.96 11.02
CA VAL A 113 14.45 11.12 10.37
C VAL A 113 14.21 12.15 9.27
N GLN A 114 15.02 13.18 9.19
CA GLN A 114 14.89 14.22 8.16
C GLN A 114 14.78 13.55 6.78
N ALA A 115 13.57 13.57 6.23
CA ALA A 115 13.32 13.04 4.90
C ALA A 115 14.01 13.96 3.90
N VAL A 116 14.98 13.42 3.17
CA VAL A 116 15.50 14.08 1.99
C VAL A 116 14.40 13.99 0.93
N GLN A 117 13.67 15.08 0.74
CA GLN A 117 12.73 15.17 -0.37
C GLN A 117 13.51 15.26 -1.68
N PRO A 118 13.20 14.45 -2.68
CA PRO A 118 13.81 14.65 -3.99
C PRO A 118 13.34 16.00 -4.53
N ASP A 119 14.30 16.90 -4.66
CA ASP A 119 14.11 18.25 -5.20
C ASP A 119 14.06 18.22 -6.73
N ASN A 120 13.02 17.64 -7.28
CA ASN A 120 12.75 17.72 -8.68
C ASN A 120 11.25 17.66 -8.91
N GLY A 121 10.68 18.77 -9.37
CA GLY A 121 9.28 18.98 -9.71
C GLY A 121 8.65 17.96 -10.69
N ALA A 122 9.11 16.72 -10.65
CA ALA A 122 8.45 15.59 -11.26
C ALA A 122 7.21 15.27 -10.44
N ALA A 123 6.06 15.24 -11.08
CA ALA A 123 4.81 14.81 -10.47
C ALA A 123 5.02 13.45 -9.78
N VAL A 124 5.02 13.46 -8.45
CA VAL A 124 5.23 12.26 -7.66
C VAL A 124 4.07 11.30 -7.94
N PRO A 125 4.31 10.00 -8.22
CA PRO A 125 3.25 9.04 -8.56
C PRO A 125 2.35 8.69 -7.37
N THR A 126 2.12 9.63 -6.47
CA THR A 126 1.26 9.51 -5.29
C THR A 126 -0.17 9.97 -5.55
N ALA A 127 -0.44 10.69 -6.65
CA ALA A 127 -1.76 11.27 -6.94
C ALA A 127 -2.87 10.21 -7.00
N ASP A 128 -2.61 9.06 -7.58
CA ASP A 128 -3.57 7.95 -7.67
C ASP A 128 -3.88 7.36 -6.30
N TRP A 129 -2.85 7.16 -5.49
CA TRP A 129 -2.98 6.71 -4.12
C TRP A 129 -3.71 7.74 -3.25
N GLN A 130 -3.40 9.02 -3.42
CA GLN A 130 -4.04 10.08 -2.67
C GLN A 130 -5.54 10.13 -2.98
N ARG A 131 -5.92 9.97 -4.26
CA ARG A 131 -7.32 9.86 -4.68
C ARG A 131 -8.00 8.63 -4.10
N LEU A 132 -7.36 7.47 -4.14
CA LEU A 132 -7.88 6.22 -3.57
C LEU A 132 -8.15 6.36 -2.08
N LEU A 133 -7.22 6.95 -1.33
CA LEU A 133 -7.37 7.17 0.11
C LEU A 133 -8.49 8.17 0.44
N ALA A 134 -8.69 9.20 -0.40
CA ALA A 134 -9.71 10.21 -0.20
C ALA A 134 -11.12 9.75 -0.60
N ARG A 135 -11.24 8.90 -1.61
CA ARG A 135 -12.54 8.56 -2.25
C ARG A 135 -13.20 7.31 -1.68
N LEU A 136 -12.46 6.39 -1.10
CA LEU A 136 -13.02 5.16 -0.58
C LEU A 136 -13.35 5.27 0.92
N PRO A 137 -14.37 4.54 1.40
CA PRO A 137 -14.84 4.65 2.79
C PRO A 137 -13.96 3.83 3.75
N TRP A 138 -12.72 4.20 3.88
CA TRP A 138 -11.77 3.57 4.78
C TRP A 138 -12.14 3.76 6.25
N GLN A 139 -12.03 2.70 7.02
CA GLN A 139 -12.18 2.71 8.47
C GLN A 139 -10.87 2.28 9.12
N ALA A 140 -10.40 3.06 10.10
CA ALA A 140 -9.20 2.74 10.85
C ALA A 140 -9.29 1.36 11.48
N SER A 141 -8.20 0.59 11.41
CA SER A 141 -8.14 -0.69 12.12
C SER A 141 -8.06 -0.47 13.63
N PRO A 142 -8.80 -1.22 14.45
CA PRO A 142 -8.60 -1.22 15.89
C PRO A 142 -7.13 -1.54 16.22
N GLY A 143 -6.46 -0.68 17.00
CA GLY A 143 -5.03 -0.82 17.33
C GLY A 143 -4.06 -0.14 16.37
N ALA A 144 -4.54 0.56 15.34
CA ALA A 144 -3.71 1.40 14.46
C ALA A 144 -3.40 2.79 15.06
N ARG A 145 -3.66 2.97 16.36
CA ARG A 145 -3.36 4.21 17.10
C ARG A 145 -1.96 4.17 17.70
#